data_b1ca5c6b9458d90510754f343f92442a
#
_entry.id   b1ca5c6b9458d90510754f343f92442a
#
_cell.length_a   1.000
_cell.length_b   1.000
_cell.length_c   1.000
_cell.angle_alpha   90.00
_cell.angle_beta   90.00
_cell.angle_gamma   90.00
#
_symmetry.space_group_name_H-M   'P 1'
#
loop_
_entity.id
_entity.type
_entity.pdbx_description
1 polymer ?
#
loop_
_entity_poly.entity_id
_entity_poly.type
_entity_poly.pdbx_seq_one_letter_code
_entity_poly.pdbx_strand_id
1 'polypeptide(L)'
;DLPSAPIRRLLFEAPENTQGIWEIAEFEIYGKGFTPAASYVSNVIDLGGNAALGELSWQAEVDAGAQVELGMRAGDDDDPNTYWRNTFRGDERTRLDTRGRVMTLRSYNRLEKAQQAGITPDTENWEGWSAPYDLRADSAPMQSNKPRQFVQLRADFLSTVEAGGRLGYVQFAVSQPPVATLVSAEITPTLAPSGEITQFTYLLLPQMEFGDLGFDTIEIDTPTAIEGVDAVRFSGEDVAFDVMRIDERGFEIAIPRVDQTRDGELIEVVFSSPVFKFGTLFSGRVYDSTQPLEVRQVITAGEVDELVESNTLSVGLSNLSAEVVGALKLVPAAFTPNGDGINDQVRIEYDLLNVAGSAEVTVVLYDLRGGRIGEVFRGPARSGQFQTAWDGRDQ
;
A
#
# COMPACT_ATOMS: atom_id res chain seq x y z
N ASP A 1 -26.57 32.46 27.47
CA ASP A 1 -25.81 31.21 27.58
C ASP A 1 -26.72 30.17 28.22
N LEU A 2 -26.90 29.04 27.51
CA LEU A 2 -27.62 27.89 28.02
C LEU A 2 -26.68 27.05 28.92
N PRO A 3 -27.18 26.42 29.99
CA PRO A 3 -26.35 25.53 30.76
C PRO A 3 -25.86 24.35 29.93
N SER A 4 -24.63 23.90 30.18
CA SER A 4 -24.05 22.74 29.50
C SER A 4 -24.81 21.47 29.88
N ALA A 5 -25.74 21.04 29.04
CA ALA A 5 -26.55 19.83 29.24
C ALA A 5 -26.78 19.14 27.87
N PRO A 6 -26.96 17.80 27.81
CA PRO A 6 -27.33 17.10 26.60
C PRO A 6 -28.68 17.60 26.08
N ILE A 7 -28.71 18.28 24.94
CA ILE A 7 -29.93 18.84 24.36
C ILE A 7 -30.28 18.05 23.10
N ARG A 8 -31.50 17.48 23.07
CA ARG A 8 -32.04 16.77 21.89
C ARG A 8 -32.93 17.64 21.00
N ARG A 9 -33.50 18.67 21.57
CA ARG A 9 -34.45 19.55 20.87
C ARG A 9 -34.32 20.95 21.44
N LEU A 10 -34.28 21.94 20.55
CA LEU A 10 -34.48 23.36 20.85
C LEU A 10 -35.85 23.78 20.34
N LEU A 11 -36.62 24.42 21.18
CA LEU A 11 -37.87 25.06 20.85
C LEU A 11 -37.64 26.57 20.93
N PHE A 12 -37.94 27.26 19.88
CA PHE A 12 -37.90 28.72 19.83
C PHE A 12 -39.33 29.23 19.80
N GLU A 13 -39.73 29.96 20.81
CA GLU A 13 -41.06 30.56 20.87
C GLU A 13 -40.93 32.08 20.77
N ALA A 14 -41.71 32.64 19.85
CA ALA A 14 -41.80 34.08 19.76
C ALA A 14 -42.55 34.65 20.98
N PRO A 15 -42.12 35.80 21.56
CA PRO A 15 -42.83 36.43 22.62
C PRO A 15 -44.28 36.82 22.18
N GLU A 16 -45.28 36.60 23.03
CA GLU A 16 -46.70 36.84 22.75
C GLU A 16 -47.02 38.27 22.36
N ASN A 17 -46.18 39.23 22.65
CA ASN A 17 -46.37 40.66 22.40
C ASN A 17 -45.58 41.19 21.20
N THR A 18 -45.11 40.35 20.32
CA THR A 18 -44.38 40.79 19.10
C THR A 18 -45.35 41.36 18.10
N GLN A 19 -45.31 42.66 17.90
CA GLN A 19 -46.00 43.31 16.80
C GLN A 19 -45.09 43.42 15.57
N GLY A 20 -45.47 42.81 14.47
CA GLY A 20 -44.72 42.85 13.22
C GLY A 20 -44.16 41.52 12.79
N ILE A 21 -43.56 41.46 11.60
CA ILE A 21 -42.85 40.32 11.06
C ILE A 21 -41.44 40.36 11.61
N TRP A 22 -41.03 39.29 12.24
CA TRP A 22 -39.62 39.12 12.64
C TRP A 22 -39.03 37.89 11.95
N GLU A 23 -37.79 37.98 11.60
CA GLU A 23 -37.02 36.95 10.89
C GLU A 23 -35.83 36.58 11.72
N ILE A 24 -35.48 35.29 11.69
CA ILE A 24 -34.19 34.78 12.19
C ILE A 24 -33.30 34.69 10.97
N ALA A 25 -32.30 35.56 10.87
CA ALA A 25 -31.34 35.54 9.78
C ALA A 25 -30.36 34.37 9.91
N GLU A 26 -30.00 34.00 11.14
CA GLU A 26 -29.07 32.92 11.40
C GLU A 26 -29.31 32.36 12.81
N PHE A 27 -29.14 31.06 12.96
CA PHE A 27 -29.25 30.37 14.24
C PHE A 27 -28.08 29.39 14.40
N GLU A 28 -27.15 29.73 15.27
CA GLU A 28 -25.99 28.91 15.54
C GLU A 28 -26.10 28.22 16.90
N ILE A 29 -25.74 26.94 16.97
CA ILE A 29 -25.72 26.16 18.18
C ILE A 29 -24.29 25.73 18.45
N TYR A 30 -23.72 26.22 19.52
CA TYR A 30 -22.40 25.82 20.00
C TYR A 30 -22.54 24.77 21.09
N GLY A 31 -22.01 23.57 20.85
CA GLY A 31 -21.99 22.46 21.80
C GLY A 31 -20.57 22.16 22.26
N LYS A 32 -20.45 21.45 23.39
CA LYS A 32 -19.23 20.78 23.80
C LYS A 32 -19.29 19.33 23.33
N GLY A 33 -18.17 18.79 22.91
CA GLY A 33 -18.04 17.41 22.41
C GLY A 33 -17.92 17.32 20.91
N PHE A 34 -17.95 16.10 20.40
CA PHE A 34 -17.73 15.79 18.99
C PHE A 34 -19.04 15.36 18.31
N THR A 35 -19.17 15.65 17.03
CA THR A 35 -20.24 15.08 16.18
C THR A 35 -20.03 13.56 16.08
N PRO A 36 -21.08 12.72 16.24
CA PRO A 36 -20.94 11.28 16.23
C PRO A 36 -20.31 10.72 14.95
N ALA A 37 -20.58 11.36 13.82
CA ALA A 37 -19.97 11.03 12.53
C ALA A 37 -19.76 12.29 11.69
N ALA A 38 -18.60 12.38 11.06
CA ALA A 38 -18.28 13.43 10.10
C ALA A 38 -17.43 12.83 8.99
N SER A 39 -17.56 13.36 7.78
CA SER A 39 -16.75 12.95 6.62
C SER A 39 -16.23 14.20 5.93
N TYR A 40 -14.97 14.16 5.59
CA TYR A 40 -14.30 15.16 4.77
C TYR A 40 -13.83 14.51 3.47
N VAL A 41 -14.15 15.12 2.34
CA VAL A 41 -13.60 14.73 1.04
C VAL A 41 -13.00 15.98 0.43
N SER A 42 -11.72 15.93 0.06
CA SER A 42 -11.05 17.07 -0.58
C SER A 42 -11.66 17.38 -1.95
N ASN A 43 -11.41 18.58 -2.45
CA ASN A 43 -11.52 18.79 -3.88
C ASN A 43 -10.58 17.81 -4.62
N VAL A 44 -10.84 17.57 -5.90
CA VAL A 44 -9.88 16.90 -6.77
C VAL A 44 -8.66 17.81 -6.88
N ILE A 45 -7.49 17.26 -6.58
CA ILE A 45 -6.20 17.94 -6.63
C ILE A 45 -5.60 17.61 -7.99
N ASP A 46 -5.42 18.61 -8.83
CA ASP A 46 -4.74 18.50 -10.12
C ASP A 46 -3.24 18.75 -9.92
N LEU A 47 -2.42 17.78 -10.26
CA LEU A 47 -0.94 17.86 -10.17
C LEU A 47 -0.33 18.56 -11.39
N GLY A 48 -1.13 18.88 -12.42
CA GLY A 48 -0.69 19.56 -13.64
C GLY A 48 -0.17 18.62 -14.73
N GLY A 49 -0.15 17.32 -14.49
CA GLY A 49 0.27 16.25 -15.38
C GLY A 49 0.49 14.96 -14.60
N ASN A 50 0.74 13.87 -15.30
CA ASN A 50 1.06 12.59 -14.67
C ASN A 50 2.29 12.72 -13.75
N ALA A 51 2.18 12.19 -12.55
CA ALA A 51 3.22 12.22 -11.54
C ALA A 51 3.35 10.87 -10.84
N ALA A 52 4.56 10.47 -10.50
CA ALA A 52 4.81 9.38 -9.58
C ALA A 52 4.36 9.80 -8.19
N LEU A 53 3.54 8.98 -7.53
CA LEU A 53 2.99 9.24 -6.20
C LEU A 53 3.87 8.56 -5.15
N GLY A 54 4.33 9.34 -4.18
CA GLY A 54 5.27 8.89 -3.17
C GLY A 54 4.62 8.57 -1.84
N GLU A 55 5.13 9.19 -0.79
CA GLU A 55 4.68 8.99 0.57
C GLU A 55 3.61 10.00 0.96
N LEU A 56 2.53 9.51 1.56
CA LEU A 56 1.51 10.30 2.24
C LEU A 56 1.88 10.37 3.72
N SER A 57 1.98 11.56 4.29
CA SER A 57 2.26 11.78 5.71
C SER A 57 1.19 12.66 6.34
N TRP A 58 0.97 12.47 7.63
CA TRP A 58 -0.10 13.13 8.37
C TRP A 58 0.29 13.38 9.82
N GLN A 59 -0.44 14.28 10.43
CA GLN A 59 -0.49 14.43 11.87
C GLN A 59 -1.90 14.14 12.35
N ALA A 60 -2.07 13.08 13.12
CA ALA A 60 -3.35 12.62 13.63
C ALA A 60 -3.32 12.47 15.16
N GLU A 61 -4.40 12.86 15.81
CA GLU A 61 -4.66 12.61 17.22
C GLU A 61 -6.02 11.91 17.31
N VAL A 62 -6.07 10.72 17.89
CA VAL A 62 -7.30 9.93 18.02
C VAL A 62 -7.47 9.49 19.46
N ASP A 63 -8.52 9.99 20.10
CA ASP A 63 -8.87 9.64 21.49
C ASP A 63 -9.32 8.17 21.59
N ALA A 64 -9.09 7.55 22.73
CA ALA A 64 -9.59 6.21 23.02
C ALA A 64 -11.11 6.17 22.90
N GLY A 65 -11.64 5.33 22.01
CA GLY A 65 -13.07 5.20 21.71
C GLY A 65 -13.57 6.03 20.54
N ALA A 66 -12.68 6.78 19.86
CA ALA A 66 -12.92 7.37 18.56
C ALA A 66 -12.20 6.60 17.46
N GLN A 67 -12.59 6.82 16.20
CA GLN A 67 -11.97 6.26 15.02
C GLN A 67 -11.82 7.32 13.94
N VAL A 68 -10.67 7.34 13.28
CA VAL A 68 -10.43 8.16 12.09
C VAL A 68 -9.91 7.25 10.98
N GLU A 69 -10.54 7.31 9.83
CA GLU A 69 -10.13 6.58 8.64
C GLU A 69 -9.69 7.59 7.57
N LEU A 70 -8.41 7.56 7.23
CA LEU A 70 -7.86 8.34 6.12
C LEU A 70 -7.68 7.43 4.92
N GLY A 71 -8.16 7.84 3.77
CA GLY A 71 -8.01 7.14 2.51
C GLY A 71 -7.76 8.11 1.35
N MET A 72 -7.31 7.56 0.24
CA MET A 72 -7.09 8.30 -1.00
C MET A 72 -7.68 7.57 -2.20
N ARG A 73 -7.81 8.26 -3.30
CA ARG A 73 -7.95 7.71 -4.64
C ARG A 73 -7.23 8.60 -5.65
N ALA A 74 -6.88 8.04 -6.79
CA ALA A 74 -6.21 8.75 -7.85
C ALA A 74 -6.87 8.47 -9.21
N GLY A 75 -6.69 9.36 -10.18
CA GLY A 75 -7.35 9.30 -11.47
C GLY A 75 -6.61 10.00 -12.60
N ASP A 76 -7.09 9.75 -13.81
CA ASP A 76 -6.54 10.29 -15.05
C ASP A 76 -7.32 11.51 -15.58
N ASP A 77 -8.49 11.86 -14.97
CA ASP A 77 -9.27 13.03 -15.30
C ASP A 77 -9.78 13.79 -14.05
N ASP A 78 -10.41 14.95 -14.24
CA ASP A 78 -10.82 15.86 -13.18
C ASP A 78 -12.18 15.54 -12.53
N ASP A 79 -12.87 14.48 -12.96
CA ASP A 79 -14.19 14.11 -12.43
C ASP A 79 -14.28 12.62 -12.02
N PRO A 80 -14.18 12.32 -10.73
CA PRO A 80 -14.22 10.95 -10.25
C PRO A 80 -15.59 10.27 -10.33
N ASN A 81 -16.54 10.85 -11.09
CA ASN A 81 -17.91 10.37 -11.14
C ASN A 81 -18.41 10.24 -12.58
N THR A 82 -19.19 9.20 -12.80
CA THR A 82 -19.99 9.00 -14.02
C THR A 82 -21.43 9.36 -13.77
N TYR A 83 -21.99 10.22 -14.62
CA TYR A 83 -23.37 10.72 -14.53
C TYR A 83 -24.27 9.98 -15.49
N TRP A 84 -25.42 9.50 -15.01
CA TRP A 84 -26.34 8.69 -15.77
C TRP A 84 -27.68 9.41 -15.97
N ARG A 85 -28.22 9.34 -17.17
CA ARG A 85 -29.59 9.76 -17.44
C ARG A 85 -30.42 8.59 -17.94
N ASN A 86 -31.72 8.63 -17.59
CA ASN A 86 -32.70 7.69 -18.13
C ASN A 86 -32.90 7.94 -19.64
N THR A 87 -32.99 6.84 -20.39
CA THR A 87 -33.43 6.86 -21.77
C THR A 87 -34.96 6.70 -21.78
N PHE A 88 -35.59 7.05 -22.91
CA PHE A 88 -37.06 6.81 -23.06
C PHE A 88 -37.39 5.34 -23.37
N ARG A 89 -36.43 4.42 -23.22
CA ARG A 89 -36.54 3.00 -23.51
C ARG A 89 -36.45 2.15 -22.22
N GLY A 90 -37.51 2.18 -21.41
CA GLY A 90 -37.56 1.37 -20.18
C GLY A 90 -36.50 1.81 -19.14
N ASP A 91 -35.88 0.82 -18.49
CA ASP A 91 -34.89 1.05 -17.43
C ASP A 91 -33.46 1.31 -17.94
N GLU A 92 -33.29 1.51 -19.26
CA GLU A 92 -31.98 1.79 -19.83
C GLU A 92 -31.49 3.18 -19.42
N ARG A 93 -30.26 3.24 -18.95
CA ARG A 93 -29.54 4.48 -18.65
C ARG A 93 -28.33 4.65 -19.56
N THR A 94 -27.94 5.89 -19.79
CA THR A 94 -26.77 6.25 -20.60
C THR A 94 -25.95 7.35 -19.93
N ARG A 95 -24.64 7.32 -20.13
CA ARG A 95 -23.72 8.39 -19.72
C ARG A 95 -23.61 9.55 -20.75
N LEU A 96 -24.32 9.44 -21.86
CA LEU A 96 -24.27 10.45 -22.92
C LEU A 96 -25.42 11.43 -22.78
N ASP A 97 -25.18 12.73 -23.05
CA ASP A 97 -26.20 13.76 -23.17
C ASP A 97 -27.03 13.54 -24.46
N THR A 98 -28.02 14.39 -24.71
CA THR A 98 -28.87 14.32 -25.90
C THR A 98 -28.12 14.61 -27.21
N ARG A 99 -26.86 15.07 -27.13
CA ARG A 99 -25.99 15.35 -28.29
C ARG A 99 -24.93 14.32 -28.46
N GLY A 100 -24.96 13.22 -27.67
CA GLY A 100 -23.99 12.13 -27.73
C GLY A 100 -22.64 12.42 -27.06
N ARG A 101 -22.54 13.44 -26.20
CA ARG A 101 -21.33 13.75 -25.44
C ARG A 101 -21.43 13.19 -24.03
N VAL A 102 -20.30 12.79 -23.45
CA VAL A 102 -20.24 12.34 -22.04
C VAL A 102 -20.79 13.46 -21.13
N MET A 103 -21.62 13.08 -20.17
CA MET A 103 -22.24 14.01 -19.26
C MET A 103 -21.25 14.48 -18.20
N THR A 104 -21.29 15.77 -17.89
CA THR A 104 -20.60 16.39 -16.76
C THR A 104 -21.57 16.65 -15.62
N LEU A 105 -21.09 16.90 -14.40
CA LEU A 105 -21.93 17.35 -13.27
C LEU A 105 -22.86 18.51 -13.67
N ARG A 106 -22.36 19.49 -14.43
CA ARG A 106 -23.13 20.63 -14.88
C ARG A 106 -24.26 20.22 -15.82
N SER A 107 -24.05 19.30 -16.74
CA SER A 107 -25.08 18.80 -17.66
C SER A 107 -26.10 17.95 -16.93
N TYR A 108 -25.66 17.11 -16.00
CA TYR A 108 -26.51 16.29 -15.14
C TYR A 108 -27.46 17.12 -14.27
N ASN A 109 -26.94 18.15 -13.61
CA ASN A 109 -27.76 19.05 -12.77
C ASN A 109 -28.79 19.87 -13.53
N ARG A 110 -28.68 19.98 -14.87
CA ARG A 110 -29.67 20.63 -15.74
C ARG A 110 -30.79 19.69 -16.19
N LEU A 111 -30.65 18.40 -15.97
CA LEU A 111 -31.68 17.43 -16.27
C LEU A 111 -32.85 17.60 -15.29
N GLU A 112 -34.07 17.33 -15.78
CA GLU A 112 -35.21 17.15 -14.88
C GLU A 112 -34.97 15.98 -13.96
N LYS A 113 -35.49 16.02 -12.73
CA LYS A 113 -35.28 14.96 -11.72
C LYS A 113 -35.65 13.56 -12.23
N ALA A 114 -36.72 13.46 -13.04
CA ALA A 114 -37.12 12.18 -13.64
C ALA A 114 -36.13 11.63 -14.68
N GLN A 115 -35.28 12.49 -15.23
CA GLN A 115 -34.24 12.11 -16.19
C GLN A 115 -32.91 11.72 -15.51
N GLN A 116 -32.71 12.13 -14.27
CA GLN A 116 -31.52 11.81 -13.50
C GLN A 116 -31.56 10.34 -13.05
N ALA A 117 -30.65 9.49 -13.59
CA ALA A 117 -30.60 8.06 -13.31
C ALA A 117 -29.51 7.68 -12.30
N GLY A 118 -28.94 8.67 -11.62
CA GLY A 118 -27.95 8.47 -10.57
C GLY A 118 -26.52 8.86 -10.99
N ILE A 119 -25.64 8.84 -10.00
CA ILE A 119 -24.19 9.11 -10.12
C ILE A 119 -23.48 7.87 -9.58
N THR A 120 -22.49 7.37 -10.31
CA THR A 120 -21.65 6.26 -9.88
C THR A 120 -20.19 6.70 -9.89
N PRO A 121 -19.31 6.05 -9.12
CA PRO A 121 -17.87 6.25 -9.31
C PRO A 121 -17.46 5.96 -10.76
N ASP A 122 -16.54 6.75 -11.28
CA ASP A 122 -15.87 6.46 -12.54
C ASP A 122 -14.79 5.39 -12.28
N THR A 123 -15.00 4.19 -12.78
CA THR A 123 -14.06 3.08 -12.63
C THR A 123 -13.17 2.87 -13.86
N GLU A 124 -13.39 3.67 -14.93
CA GLU A 124 -12.54 3.64 -16.12
C GLU A 124 -11.29 4.51 -15.92
N ASN A 125 -11.45 5.71 -15.34
CA ASN A 125 -10.37 6.69 -15.19
C ASN A 125 -9.92 6.88 -13.74
N TRP A 126 -10.67 6.39 -12.76
CA TRP A 126 -10.36 6.55 -11.33
C TRP A 126 -10.26 5.21 -10.61
N GLU A 127 -9.26 5.11 -9.75
CA GLU A 127 -9.14 4.04 -8.76
C GLU A 127 -10.26 4.17 -7.71
N GLY A 128 -10.62 3.05 -7.10
CA GLY A 128 -11.49 3.05 -5.92
C GLY A 128 -10.78 3.72 -4.73
N TRP A 129 -11.55 4.06 -3.70
CA TRP A 129 -10.94 4.49 -2.43
C TRP A 129 -10.01 3.41 -1.90
N SER A 130 -8.81 3.82 -1.49
CA SER A 130 -7.82 2.94 -0.86
C SER A 130 -8.35 2.30 0.42
N ALA A 131 -7.69 1.24 0.88
CA ALA A 131 -7.83 0.81 2.26
C ALA A 131 -7.43 1.97 3.21
N PRO A 132 -8.05 2.07 4.40
CA PRO A 132 -7.68 3.09 5.38
C PRO A 132 -6.21 2.96 5.80
N TYR A 133 -5.54 4.09 5.92
CA TYR A 133 -4.18 4.16 6.46
C TYR A 133 -4.16 3.90 7.97
N ASP A 134 -3.11 3.23 8.44
CA ASP A 134 -2.87 3.06 9.88
C ASP A 134 -2.31 4.36 10.48
N LEU A 135 -3.18 5.14 11.11
CA LEU A 135 -2.82 6.44 11.68
C LEU A 135 -1.91 6.38 12.91
N ARG A 136 -1.52 5.17 13.38
CA ARG A 136 -0.46 5.01 14.40
C ARG A 136 0.94 5.20 13.81
N ALA A 137 1.09 5.07 12.52
CA ALA A 137 2.27 5.53 11.80
C ALA A 137 2.14 7.03 11.48
N ASP A 138 3.23 7.69 11.15
CA ASP A 138 3.24 9.10 10.75
C ASP A 138 3.15 9.27 9.23
N SER A 139 3.36 8.18 8.47
CA SER A 139 3.34 8.14 7.01
C SER A 139 3.16 6.73 6.46
N ALA A 140 2.78 6.66 5.19
CA ALA A 140 2.73 5.43 4.40
C ALA A 140 2.79 5.74 2.89
N PRO A 141 3.19 4.79 2.03
CA PRO A 141 3.12 4.97 0.59
C PRO A 141 1.70 5.27 0.11
N MET A 142 1.57 6.17 -0.85
CA MET A 142 0.30 6.42 -1.53
C MET A 142 -0.14 5.16 -2.28
N GLN A 143 -1.40 4.76 -2.07
CA GLN A 143 -1.95 3.54 -2.64
C GLN A 143 -2.51 3.79 -4.04
N SER A 144 -1.62 3.99 -5.01
CA SER A 144 -1.94 4.04 -6.43
C SER A 144 -1.01 3.09 -7.18
N ASN A 145 -1.52 2.49 -8.22
CA ASN A 145 -0.83 1.44 -8.97
C ASN A 145 0.00 1.97 -10.15
N LYS A 146 -0.12 3.25 -10.49
CA LYS A 146 0.64 3.90 -11.57
C LYS A 146 0.72 5.41 -11.33
N PRO A 147 1.56 6.16 -12.08
CA PRO A 147 1.52 7.61 -12.10
C PRO A 147 0.13 8.14 -12.46
N ARG A 148 -0.30 9.22 -11.81
CA ARG A 148 -1.62 9.82 -11.98
C ARG A 148 -1.52 11.34 -11.96
N GLN A 149 -2.45 12.01 -12.66
CA GLN A 149 -2.55 13.46 -12.63
C GLN A 149 -3.43 13.98 -11.50
N PHE A 150 -4.47 13.22 -11.12
CA PHE A 150 -5.47 13.70 -10.17
C PHE A 150 -5.48 12.85 -8.91
N VAL A 151 -5.59 13.52 -7.76
CA VAL A 151 -5.65 12.87 -6.43
C VAL A 151 -6.82 13.43 -5.65
N GLN A 152 -7.47 12.58 -4.85
CA GLN A 152 -8.50 12.99 -3.91
C GLN A 152 -8.31 12.27 -2.57
N LEU A 153 -8.46 13.00 -1.46
CA LEU A 153 -8.31 12.51 -0.10
C LEU A 153 -9.67 12.46 0.58
N ARG A 154 -9.86 11.49 1.47
CA ARG A 154 -11.04 11.33 2.30
C ARG A 154 -10.64 11.03 3.73
N ALA A 155 -11.31 11.68 4.68
CA ALA A 155 -11.19 11.37 6.09
C ALA A 155 -12.58 11.20 6.71
N ASP A 156 -12.83 10.03 7.30
CA ASP A 156 -14.07 9.72 8.02
C ASP A 156 -13.78 9.67 9.52
N PHE A 157 -14.60 10.35 10.29
CA PHE A 157 -14.49 10.48 11.73
C PHE A 157 -15.70 9.83 12.39
N LEU A 158 -15.46 8.88 13.28
CA LEU A 158 -16.45 8.31 14.17
C LEU A 158 -16.07 8.68 15.61
N SER A 159 -16.93 9.38 16.28
CA SER A 159 -16.66 10.01 17.56
C SER A 159 -17.77 9.72 18.57
N THR A 160 -17.44 9.85 19.85
CA THR A 160 -18.42 9.92 20.92
C THR A 160 -18.55 11.37 21.39
N VAL A 161 -19.42 11.65 22.35
CA VAL A 161 -19.54 13.01 22.91
C VAL A 161 -18.23 13.46 23.59
N GLU A 162 -17.47 12.51 24.13
CA GLU A 162 -16.28 12.78 24.96
C GLU A 162 -14.97 12.49 24.23
N ALA A 163 -14.98 11.66 23.18
CA ALA A 163 -13.80 11.22 22.45
C ALA A 163 -13.94 11.49 20.95
N GLY A 164 -12.95 12.08 20.35
CA GLY A 164 -12.92 12.43 18.93
C GLY A 164 -11.53 12.27 18.32
N GLY A 165 -11.45 12.52 17.02
CA GLY A 165 -10.20 12.53 16.27
C GLY A 165 -9.94 13.87 15.62
N ARG A 166 -8.66 14.16 15.37
CA ARG A 166 -8.20 15.36 14.67
C ARG A 166 -7.14 14.98 13.64
N LEU A 167 -7.23 15.59 12.47
CA LEU A 167 -6.15 15.63 11.49
C LEU A 167 -5.60 17.06 11.46
N GLY A 168 -4.34 17.23 11.84
CA GLY A 168 -3.67 18.53 11.84
C GLY A 168 -3.27 18.92 10.42
N TYR A 169 -2.65 18.00 9.69
CA TYR A 169 -2.33 18.13 8.28
C TYR A 169 -2.28 16.78 7.59
N VAL A 170 -2.39 16.80 6.28
CA VAL A 170 -2.07 15.68 5.38
C VAL A 170 -1.24 16.26 4.23
N GLN A 171 -0.10 15.67 3.94
CA GLN A 171 0.78 16.08 2.86
C GLN A 171 1.30 14.84 2.12
N PHE A 172 1.67 15.00 0.86
CA PHE A 172 2.23 13.90 0.07
C PHE A 172 3.33 14.39 -0.87
N ALA A 173 4.22 13.47 -1.21
CA ALA A 173 5.31 13.71 -2.15
C ALA A 173 4.91 13.22 -3.54
N VAL A 174 5.31 13.96 -4.57
CA VAL A 174 5.15 13.59 -5.98
C VAL A 174 6.38 13.97 -6.77
N SER A 175 6.67 13.22 -7.83
CA SER A 175 7.67 13.58 -8.84
C SER A 175 7.03 13.68 -10.21
N GLN A 176 7.28 14.80 -10.89
CA GLN A 176 6.71 15.10 -12.20
C GLN A 176 7.77 15.73 -13.12
N PRO A 177 7.92 15.24 -14.35
CA PRO A 177 7.24 14.08 -14.92
C PRO A 177 7.66 12.78 -14.25
N PRO A 178 6.91 11.65 -14.44
CA PRO A 178 7.30 10.34 -13.94
C PRO A 178 8.52 9.80 -14.72
N VAL A 179 9.14 8.74 -14.22
CA VAL A 179 10.23 8.08 -14.96
C VAL A 179 9.72 7.25 -16.15
N ALA A 180 8.49 6.76 -16.06
CA ALA A 180 7.75 6.09 -17.11
C ALA A 180 6.24 6.34 -16.95
N THR A 181 5.48 6.38 -18.01
CA THR A 181 4.01 6.45 -17.96
C THR A 181 3.42 5.27 -17.22
N LEU A 182 3.97 4.06 -17.43
CA LEU A 182 3.64 2.85 -16.72
C LEU A 182 4.84 1.89 -16.76
N VAL A 183 5.08 1.17 -15.67
CA VAL A 183 5.94 -0.02 -15.68
C VAL A 183 5.10 -1.19 -15.16
N SER A 184 4.71 -2.09 -16.06
CA SER A 184 4.02 -3.32 -15.69
C SER A 184 5.02 -4.41 -15.38
N ALA A 185 4.66 -5.33 -14.48
CA ALA A 185 5.48 -6.51 -14.24
C ALA A 185 4.67 -7.72 -13.78
N GLU A 186 5.27 -8.89 -13.97
CA GLU A 186 4.83 -10.17 -13.49
C GLU A 186 6.00 -11.01 -12.99
N ILE A 187 5.74 -12.02 -12.19
CA ILE A 187 6.76 -12.92 -11.62
C ILE A 187 6.44 -14.38 -11.95
N THR A 188 7.45 -15.14 -12.26
CA THR A 188 7.34 -16.59 -12.51
C THR A 188 8.48 -17.34 -11.81
N PRO A 189 8.22 -18.54 -11.20
CA PRO A 189 6.94 -19.20 -11.05
C PRO A 189 6.01 -18.50 -10.03
N THR A 190 4.70 -18.63 -10.19
CA THR A 190 3.69 -18.09 -9.27
C THR A 190 3.46 -18.96 -8.03
N LEU A 191 4.08 -20.13 -7.98
CA LEU A 191 4.05 -21.07 -6.85
C LEU A 191 5.45 -21.53 -6.49
N ALA A 192 5.78 -21.54 -5.20
CA ALA A 192 7.07 -22.02 -4.68
C ALA A 192 6.87 -22.90 -3.44
N PRO A 193 7.78 -23.87 -3.18
CA PRO A 193 7.79 -24.63 -1.94
C PRO A 193 8.07 -23.73 -0.73
N SER A 194 7.40 -23.98 0.39
CA SER A 194 7.56 -23.17 1.59
C SER A 194 8.96 -23.31 2.21
N GLY A 195 9.67 -22.20 2.38
CA GLY A 195 11.00 -22.13 3.00
C GLY A 195 12.14 -22.64 2.13
N GLU A 196 11.89 -23.08 0.90
CA GLU A 196 12.92 -23.52 -0.03
C GLU A 196 13.31 -22.37 -0.99
N ILE A 197 14.62 -22.31 -1.29
CA ILE A 197 15.13 -21.34 -2.27
C ILE A 197 14.60 -21.70 -3.65
N THR A 198 13.87 -20.78 -4.25
CA THR A 198 13.29 -20.89 -5.59
C THR A 198 13.83 -19.79 -6.46
N GLN A 199 14.25 -20.13 -7.68
CA GLN A 199 14.64 -19.13 -8.67
C GLN A 199 13.39 -18.52 -9.32
N PHE A 200 13.35 -17.19 -9.34
CA PHE A 200 12.29 -16.39 -9.93
C PHE A 200 12.83 -15.58 -11.10
N THR A 201 11.98 -15.39 -12.10
CA THR A 201 12.15 -14.37 -13.13
C THR A 201 11.09 -13.30 -12.93
N TYR A 202 11.53 -12.08 -12.73
CA TYR A 202 10.69 -10.89 -12.62
C TYR A 202 10.75 -10.18 -13.97
N LEU A 203 9.63 -10.16 -14.68
CA LEU A 203 9.50 -9.59 -16.01
C LEU A 203 8.90 -8.20 -15.90
N LEU A 204 9.53 -7.21 -16.54
CA LEU A 204 9.07 -5.82 -16.57
C LEU A 204 8.87 -5.37 -18.01
N LEU A 205 7.82 -4.59 -18.24
CA LEU A 205 7.52 -3.94 -19.49
C LEU A 205 7.29 -2.44 -19.26
N PRO A 206 8.24 -1.58 -19.58
CA PRO A 206 8.08 -0.14 -19.50
C PRO A 206 7.22 0.38 -20.68
N GLN A 207 6.32 1.30 -20.39
CA GLN A 207 5.58 2.10 -21.36
C GLN A 207 6.01 3.55 -21.18
N MET A 208 6.61 4.11 -22.22
CA MET A 208 7.26 5.41 -22.19
C MET A 208 6.53 6.38 -23.11
N GLU A 209 6.18 7.55 -22.61
CA GLU A 209 5.64 8.66 -23.42
C GLU A 209 6.66 9.79 -23.57
N PHE A 210 6.37 10.71 -24.48
CA PHE A 210 7.21 11.89 -24.64
C PHE A 210 7.20 12.75 -23.38
N GLY A 211 8.37 12.93 -22.79
CA GLY A 211 8.55 13.70 -21.57
C GLY A 211 8.85 12.88 -20.34
N ASP A 212 8.68 11.55 -20.39
CA ASP A 212 9.12 10.66 -19.32
C ASP A 212 10.65 10.73 -19.13
N LEU A 213 11.10 10.72 -17.86
CA LEU A 213 12.52 10.92 -17.52
C LEU A 213 13.39 9.72 -17.85
N GLY A 214 12.81 8.52 -17.86
CA GLY A 214 13.55 7.26 -17.91
C GLY A 214 14.12 6.87 -16.55
N PHE A 215 14.58 5.62 -16.45
CA PHE A 215 15.15 5.07 -15.22
C PHE A 215 16.39 4.22 -15.52
N ASP A 216 17.21 4.00 -14.53
CA ASP A 216 18.41 3.17 -14.60
C ASP A 216 18.56 2.27 -13.38
N THR A 217 17.58 2.27 -12.47
CA THR A 217 17.64 1.49 -11.24
C THR A 217 16.31 0.79 -10.97
N ILE A 218 16.40 -0.49 -10.61
CA ILE A 218 15.28 -1.34 -10.20
C ILE A 218 15.50 -1.76 -8.74
N GLU A 219 14.47 -1.58 -7.93
CA GLU A 219 14.38 -2.09 -6.55
C GLU A 219 13.28 -3.15 -6.49
N ILE A 220 13.56 -4.31 -5.88
CA ILE A 220 12.58 -5.39 -5.66
C ILE A 220 12.61 -5.79 -4.19
N ASP A 221 11.44 -5.77 -3.55
CA ASP A 221 11.27 -6.23 -2.17
C ASP A 221 11.21 -7.76 -2.14
N THR A 222 11.97 -8.37 -1.24
CA THR A 222 12.01 -9.83 -1.02
C THR A 222 11.73 -10.18 0.44
N PRO A 223 11.25 -11.40 0.75
CA PRO A 223 10.94 -11.79 2.13
C PRO A 223 12.15 -11.83 3.07
N THR A 224 13.33 -12.01 2.53
CA THR A 224 14.63 -11.99 3.22
C THR A 224 15.71 -11.48 2.28
N ALA A 225 16.91 -11.20 2.81
CA ALA A 225 18.07 -10.94 1.97
C ALA A 225 18.33 -12.13 1.02
N ILE A 226 18.57 -11.85 -0.24
CA ILE A 226 18.94 -12.83 -1.27
C ILE A 226 20.47 -12.97 -1.32
N GLU A 227 20.97 -14.07 -1.88
CA GLU A 227 22.42 -14.25 -2.07
C GLU A 227 23.00 -13.36 -3.17
N GLY A 228 22.19 -13.09 -4.22
CA GLY A 228 22.56 -12.26 -5.35
C GLY A 228 21.50 -12.24 -6.44
N VAL A 229 21.74 -11.45 -7.46
CA VAL A 229 20.97 -11.42 -8.71
C VAL A 229 21.74 -12.23 -9.74
N ASP A 230 21.07 -13.22 -10.35
CA ASP A 230 21.70 -14.20 -11.24
C ASP A 230 21.93 -13.63 -12.64
N ALA A 231 20.95 -12.87 -13.18
CA ALA A 231 21.02 -12.28 -14.51
C ALA A 231 20.04 -11.11 -14.65
N VAL A 232 20.37 -10.18 -15.54
CA VAL A 232 19.44 -9.19 -16.08
C VAL A 232 19.50 -9.28 -17.61
N ARG A 233 18.33 -9.34 -18.27
CA ARG A 233 18.23 -9.43 -19.71
C ARG A 233 17.31 -8.37 -20.26
N PHE A 234 17.64 -7.87 -21.44
CA PHE A 234 16.80 -6.99 -22.23
C PHE A 234 16.47 -7.73 -23.52
N SER A 235 15.16 -7.96 -23.76
CA SER A 235 14.67 -8.75 -24.91
C SER A 235 15.39 -10.11 -25.07
N GLY A 236 15.70 -10.77 -23.93
CA GLY A 236 16.37 -12.06 -23.86
C GLY A 236 17.91 -12.02 -23.97
N GLU A 237 18.53 -10.85 -24.18
CA GLU A 237 19.98 -10.68 -24.22
C GLU A 237 20.52 -10.24 -22.85
N ASP A 238 21.56 -10.94 -22.35
CA ASP A 238 22.20 -10.58 -21.07
C ASP A 238 22.82 -9.18 -21.16
N VAL A 239 22.56 -8.35 -20.17
CA VAL A 239 23.14 -7.01 -20.04
C VAL A 239 23.95 -6.89 -18.74
N ALA A 240 24.95 -6.00 -18.77
CA ALA A 240 25.71 -5.69 -17.57
C ALA A 240 24.83 -4.94 -16.55
N PHE A 241 24.95 -5.29 -15.28
CA PHE A 241 24.29 -4.63 -14.17
C PHE A 241 25.20 -4.58 -12.94
N ASP A 242 24.92 -3.67 -12.04
CA ASP A 242 25.62 -3.57 -10.76
C ASP A 242 24.64 -3.74 -9.58
N VAL A 243 25.00 -4.55 -8.62
CA VAL A 243 24.22 -4.72 -7.39
C VAL A 243 24.55 -3.57 -6.45
N MET A 244 23.59 -2.69 -6.22
CA MET A 244 23.73 -1.50 -5.38
C MET A 244 23.49 -1.81 -3.90
N ARG A 245 22.52 -2.68 -3.61
CA ARG A 245 22.10 -3.06 -2.26
C ARG A 245 21.51 -4.46 -2.24
N ILE A 246 21.82 -5.22 -1.21
CA ILE A 246 21.09 -6.43 -0.79
C ILE A 246 20.94 -6.35 0.72
N ASP A 247 19.72 -6.40 1.22
CA ASP A 247 19.40 -6.45 2.66
C ASP A 247 18.13 -7.26 2.91
N GLU A 248 17.65 -7.30 4.16
CA GLU A 248 16.45 -8.03 4.56
C GLU A 248 15.14 -7.49 3.95
N ARG A 249 15.17 -6.33 3.29
CA ARG A 249 14.01 -5.75 2.61
C ARG A 249 13.95 -6.12 1.14
N GLY A 250 15.09 -6.55 0.56
CA GLY A 250 15.20 -6.87 -0.84
C GLY A 250 16.53 -6.42 -1.44
N PHE A 251 16.50 -6.11 -2.71
CA PHE A 251 17.69 -5.70 -3.45
C PHE A 251 17.43 -4.55 -4.40
N GLU A 252 18.53 -3.91 -4.80
CA GLU A 252 18.56 -2.77 -5.70
C GLU A 252 19.68 -2.96 -6.69
N ILE A 253 19.38 -2.83 -7.99
CA ILE A 253 20.33 -3.01 -9.09
C ILE A 253 20.33 -1.81 -10.02
N ALA A 254 21.53 -1.40 -10.44
CA ALA A 254 21.71 -0.47 -11.55
C ALA A 254 21.77 -1.25 -12.87
N ILE A 255 21.03 -0.77 -13.86
CA ILE A 255 20.88 -1.36 -15.18
C ILE A 255 21.20 -0.32 -16.27
N PRO A 256 21.41 -0.72 -17.53
CA PRO A 256 21.44 0.22 -18.64
C PRO A 256 20.18 1.07 -18.67
N ARG A 257 20.34 2.38 -18.90
CA ARG A 257 19.24 3.34 -18.87
C ARG A 257 18.10 2.93 -19.80
N VAL A 258 16.90 2.95 -19.25
CA VAL A 258 15.63 2.74 -19.97
C VAL A 258 15.01 4.11 -20.19
N ASP A 259 14.91 4.50 -21.44
CA ASP A 259 14.28 5.73 -21.91
C ASP A 259 13.34 5.43 -23.08
N GLN A 260 12.84 6.45 -23.74
CA GLN A 260 11.90 6.32 -24.86
C GLN A 260 12.39 5.42 -26.01
N THR A 261 13.71 5.24 -26.16
CA THR A 261 14.26 4.33 -27.19
C THR A 261 14.06 2.86 -26.86
N ARG A 262 13.72 2.57 -25.62
CA ARG A 262 13.46 1.23 -25.06
C ARG A 262 11.99 1.05 -24.64
N ASP A 263 11.09 1.86 -25.20
CA ASP A 263 9.65 1.70 -24.98
C ASP A 263 9.18 0.31 -25.40
N GLY A 264 8.48 -0.39 -24.48
CA GLY A 264 8.01 -1.75 -24.72
C GLY A 264 9.11 -2.83 -24.77
N GLU A 265 10.35 -2.53 -24.38
CA GLU A 265 11.40 -3.54 -24.30
C GLU A 265 11.24 -4.40 -23.03
N LEU A 266 11.15 -5.72 -23.22
CA LEU A 266 11.02 -6.66 -22.10
C LEU A 266 12.34 -6.72 -21.30
N ILE A 267 12.23 -6.51 -19.99
CA ILE A 267 13.35 -6.60 -19.04
C ILE A 267 13.09 -7.78 -18.11
N GLU A 268 14.07 -8.67 -17.99
CA GLU A 268 14.02 -9.82 -17.08
C GLU A 268 15.05 -9.64 -15.97
N VAL A 269 14.65 -9.82 -14.72
CA VAL A 269 15.54 -9.88 -13.56
C VAL A 269 15.42 -11.26 -12.94
N VAL A 270 16.51 -12.03 -12.96
CA VAL A 270 16.56 -13.42 -12.43
C VAL A 270 17.26 -13.41 -11.09
N PHE A 271 16.59 -13.93 -10.06
CA PHE A 271 17.13 -14.05 -8.71
C PHE A 271 16.52 -15.23 -7.96
N SER A 272 17.14 -15.62 -6.84
CA SER A 272 16.68 -16.73 -6.02
C SER A 272 16.26 -16.26 -4.63
N SER A 273 15.07 -16.65 -4.16
CA SER A 273 14.53 -16.27 -2.85
C SER A 273 13.66 -17.38 -2.26
N PRO A 274 13.61 -17.56 -0.93
CA PRO A 274 12.61 -18.40 -0.30
C PRO A 274 11.28 -17.67 -0.14
N VAL A 275 10.18 -18.43 -0.03
CA VAL A 275 8.84 -17.94 0.26
C VAL A 275 8.30 -18.60 1.52
N PHE A 276 7.83 -17.83 2.50
CA PHE A 276 7.43 -18.33 3.81
C PHE A 276 5.93 -18.32 4.08
N LYS A 277 5.16 -17.59 3.28
CA LYS A 277 3.71 -17.45 3.44
C LYS A 277 3.00 -17.44 2.10
N PHE A 278 1.75 -17.87 2.10
CA PHE A 278 0.89 -17.74 0.93
C PHE A 278 0.67 -16.25 0.58
N GLY A 279 0.77 -15.91 -0.70
CA GLY A 279 0.59 -14.54 -1.17
C GLY A 279 1.75 -13.61 -0.80
N THR A 280 2.99 -14.10 -0.87
CA THR A 280 4.18 -13.24 -0.76
C THR A 280 4.26 -12.32 -1.96
N LEU A 281 4.19 -11.01 -1.71
CA LEU A 281 4.27 -9.99 -2.75
C LEU A 281 5.74 -9.57 -2.95
N PHE A 282 6.20 -9.63 -4.19
CA PHE A 282 7.48 -9.09 -4.63
C PHE A 282 7.25 -7.72 -5.27
N SER A 283 6.98 -6.72 -4.43
CA SER A 283 6.79 -5.34 -4.92
C SER A 283 8.07 -4.78 -5.49
N GLY A 284 7.94 -3.94 -6.51
CA GLY A 284 9.09 -3.32 -7.14
C GLY A 284 8.90 -1.83 -7.36
N ARG A 285 10.03 -1.13 -7.54
CA ARG A 285 10.09 0.29 -7.88
C ARG A 285 11.20 0.53 -8.89
N VAL A 286 11.03 1.55 -9.69
CA VAL A 286 12.06 2.06 -10.61
C VAL A 286 12.33 3.52 -10.36
N TYR A 287 13.56 3.97 -10.61
CA TYR A 287 13.93 5.37 -10.46
C TYR A 287 15.19 5.74 -11.25
N ASP A 288 15.42 7.04 -11.40
CA ASP A 288 16.63 7.61 -11.98
C ASP A 288 17.68 7.85 -10.87
N SER A 289 18.80 7.14 -10.90
CA SER A 289 19.85 7.27 -9.89
C SER A 289 20.49 8.67 -9.85
N THR A 290 20.35 9.43 -10.92
CA THR A 290 20.85 10.83 -10.99
C THR A 290 19.93 11.80 -10.26
N GLN A 291 18.71 11.37 -9.90
CA GLN A 291 17.67 12.16 -9.23
C GLN A 291 17.29 11.54 -7.86
N PRO A 292 18.22 11.45 -6.90
CA PRO A 292 18.01 10.63 -5.69
C PRO A 292 16.92 11.17 -4.73
N LEU A 293 16.46 12.40 -4.94
CA LEU A 293 15.39 13.01 -4.12
C LEU A 293 14.00 12.83 -4.73
N GLU A 294 13.92 12.28 -5.93
CA GLU A 294 12.64 12.04 -6.57
C GLU A 294 11.93 10.80 -6.02
N VAL A 295 10.62 10.78 -6.21
CA VAL A 295 9.79 9.66 -5.80
C VAL A 295 10.10 8.44 -6.67
N ARG A 296 10.42 7.31 -6.04
CA ARG A 296 10.57 6.02 -6.71
C ARG A 296 9.21 5.56 -7.23
N GLN A 297 9.13 5.35 -8.53
CA GLN A 297 7.88 4.96 -9.17
C GLN A 297 7.58 3.48 -8.93
N VAL A 298 6.36 3.19 -8.49
CA VAL A 298 5.89 1.82 -8.24
C VAL A 298 5.73 1.05 -9.55
N ILE A 299 6.12 -0.22 -9.53
CA ILE A 299 5.88 -1.19 -10.60
C ILE A 299 4.48 -1.81 -10.39
N THR A 300 3.67 -1.83 -11.44
CA THR A 300 2.30 -2.33 -11.43
C THR A 300 2.25 -3.81 -11.79
N ALA A 301 1.55 -4.63 -11.01
CA ALA A 301 1.29 -6.01 -11.41
C ALA A 301 0.39 -6.06 -12.66
N GLY A 302 0.74 -6.89 -13.63
CA GLY A 302 -0.02 -7.05 -14.86
C GLY A 302 0.63 -8.02 -15.83
N GLU A 303 -0.10 -8.41 -16.86
CA GLU A 303 0.37 -9.23 -17.98
C GLU A 303 1.50 -8.50 -18.74
N VAL A 304 2.61 -9.15 -18.93
CA VAL A 304 3.80 -8.61 -19.60
C VAL A 304 4.22 -9.48 -20.77
N ASP A 305 4.17 -10.80 -20.63
CA ASP A 305 4.53 -11.77 -21.67
C ASP A 305 3.48 -12.88 -21.76
N GLU A 306 2.71 -12.93 -22.83
CA GLU A 306 1.67 -13.96 -23.08
C GLU A 306 2.20 -15.41 -23.04
N LEU A 307 3.51 -15.62 -23.09
CA LEU A 307 4.13 -16.95 -22.98
C LEU A 307 4.32 -17.39 -21.52
N VAL A 308 4.15 -16.48 -20.59
CA VAL A 308 4.29 -16.74 -19.15
C VAL A 308 2.90 -16.81 -18.53
N GLU A 309 2.57 -17.93 -17.88
CA GLU A 309 1.29 -18.09 -17.17
C GLU A 309 1.30 -17.31 -15.83
N SER A 310 1.36 -15.99 -15.91
CA SER A 310 1.35 -15.07 -14.77
C SER A 310 0.67 -13.76 -15.17
N ASN A 311 0.30 -12.94 -14.23
CA ASN A 311 -0.11 -11.54 -14.37
C ASN A 311 -0.01 -10.84 -13.00
N THR A 312 0.83 -11.38 -12.13
CA THR A 312 0.89 -11.00 -10.72
C THR A 312 2.32 -10.88 -10.23
N LEU A 313 2.51 -10.11 -9.16
CA LEU A 313 3.74 -10.04 -8.39
C LEU A 313 3.66 -10.86 -7.08
N SER A 314 2.58 -11.62 -6.92
CA SER A 314 2.34 -12.43 -5.72
C SER A 314 2.63 -13.91 -5.98
N VAL A 315 3.43 -14.50 -5.11
CA VAL A 315 3.78 -15.92 -5.16
C VAL A 315 3.05 -16.68 -4.06
N GLY A 316 2.37 -17.76 -4.46
CA GLY A 316 1.72 -18.71 -3.56
C GLY A 316 2.65 -19.83 -3.10
N LEU A 317 2.16 -20.70 -2.25
CA LEU A 317 2.86 -21.91 -1.84
C LEU A 317 2.37 -23.12 -2.62
N SER A 318 3.28 -23.88 -3.19
CA SER A 318 2.98 -25.16 -3.89
C SER A 318 2.70 -26.31 -2.91
N ASN A 319 3.21 -26.23 -1.67
CA ASN A 319 2.96 -27.16 -0.59
C ASN A 319 2.39 -26.41 0.62
N LEU A 320 1.17 -26.73 1.03
CA LEU A 320 0.60 -26.23 2.27
C LEU A 320 1.05 -27.17 3.40
N SER A 321 2.20 -26.86 4.03
CA SER A 321 2.57 -27.51 5.27
C SER A 321 1.67 -27.04 6.41
N ALA A 322 1.18 -27.98 7.23
CA ALA A 322 0.53 -27.66 8.50
C ALA A 322 1.57 -27.22 9.57
N GLU A 323 2.85 -27.35 9.26
CA GLU A 323 3.94 -26.98 10.15
C GLU A 323 4.12 -25.46 10.15
N VAL A 324 4.12 -24.88 11.33
CA VAL A 324 4.37 -23.44 11.54
C VAL A 324 5.87 -23.19 11.69
N VAL A 325 6.62 -24.18 12.13
CA VAL A 325 8.09 -24.11 12.27
C VAL A 325 8.71 -24.96 11.18
N GLY A 326 9.48 -24.34 10.31
CA GLY A 326 10.24 -24.99 9.26
C GLY A 326 11.61 -25.46 9.72
N ALA A 327 12.61 -25.37 8.85
CA ALA A 327 13.97 -25.84 9.12
C ALA A 327 14.51 -25.28 10.45
N LEU A 328 14.86 -26.20 11.38
CA LEU A 328 15.54 -25.87 12.63
C LEU A 328 16.98 -26.36 12.54
N LYS A 329 17.95 -25.45 12.65
CA LYS A 329 19.38 -25.77 12.59
C LYS A 329 20.11 -25.20 13.80
N LEU A 330 21.08 -25.95 14.30
CA LEU A 330 21.99 -25.52 15.34
C LEU A 330 23.41 -25.40 14.74
N VAL A 331 24.04 -24.26 14.87
CA VAL A 331 25.35 -23.97 14.27
C VAL A 331 26.28 -23.34 15.33
N PRO A 332 27.36 -23.99 15.75
CA PRO A 332 27.75 -25.38 15.46
C PRO A 332 26.80 -26.39 16.10
N ALA A 333 26.76 -27.61 15.60
CA ALA A 333 25.94 -28.70 16.18
C ALA A 333 26.33 -29.07 17.62
N ALA A 334 27.55 -28.74 18.01
CA ALA A 334 28.06 -28.87 19.39
C ALA A 334 28.86 -27.62 19.73
N PHE A 335 28.65 -27.04 20.89
CA PHE A 335 29.40 -25.89 21.36
C PHE A 335 29.98 -26.12 22.76
N THR A 336 31.04 -25.38 23.07
CA THR A 336 31.83 -25.50 24.31
C THR A 336 32.01 -24.09 24.91
N PRO A 337 31.11 -23.63 25.79
CA PRO A 337 31.17 -22.27 26.35
C PRO A 337 32.25 -22.15 27.45
N ASN A 338 33.52 -22.27 27.07
CA ASN A 338 34.66 -22.20 27.97
C ASN A 338 35.43 -20.87 27.93
N GLY A 339 35.03 -19.96 26.98
CA GLY A 339 35.62 -18.64 26.86
C GLY A 339 36.93 -18.59 26.08
N ASP A 340 37.25 -19.63 25.31
CA ASP A 340 38.48 -19.69 24.48
C ASP A 340 38.31 -19.05 23.10
N GLY A 341 37.09 -18.54 22.77
CA GLY A 341 36.75 -17.94 21.50
C GLY A 341 36.39 -18.94 20.40
N ILE A 342 36.37 -20.24 20.70
CA ILE A 342 36.08 -21.30 19.73
C ILE A 342 34.78 -22.02 20.12
N ASN A 343 33.73 -21.85 19.32
CA ASN A 343 32.42 -22.47 19.56
C ASN A 343 31.82 -22.13 20.94
N ASP A 344 32.05 -20.94 21.46
CA ASP A 344 31.52 -20.49 22.75
C ASP A 344 30.02 -20.18 22.72
N GLN A 345 29.45 -20.08 21.53
CA GLN A 345 28.02 -19.81 21.31
C GLN A 345 27.44 -20.77 20.27
N VAL A 346 26.18 -21.14 20.46
CA VAL A 346 25.38 -21.85 19.45
C VAL A 346 24.38 -20.90 18.83
N ARG A 347 24.32 -20.85 17.50
CA ARG A 347 23.25 -20.19 16.73
C ARG A 347 22.12 -21.18 16.50
N ILE A 348 20.92 -20.72 16.76
CA ILE A 348 19.66 -21.44 16.52
C ILE A 348 18.99 -20.72 15.35
N GLU A 349 18.97 -21.38 14.21
CA GLU A 349 18.35 -20.88 12.98
C GLU A 349 17.04 -21.63 12.77
N TYR A 350 15.94 -20.92 12.49
CA TYR A 350 14.64 -21.52 12.26
C TYR A 350 13.77 -20.65 11.33
N ASP A 351 12.87 -21.31 10.61
CA ASP A 351 11.91 -20.66 9.73
C ASP A 351 10.52 -20.67 10.38
N LEU A 352 9.80 -19.57 10.26
CA LEU A 352 8.38 -19.46 10.60
C LEU A 352 7.56 -19.42 9.32
N LEU A 353 6.65 -20.37 9.19
CA LEU A 353 5.85 -20.59 7.99
C LEU A 353 4.39 -20.24 8.25
N ASN A 354 3.74 -19.58 7.28
CA ASN A 354 2.29 -19.31 7.26
C ASN A 354 1.74 -18.61 8.52
N VAL A 355 2.53 -17.78 9.18
CA VAL A 355 2.07 -16.97 10.31
C VAL A 355 1.22 -15.82 9.78
N ALA A 356 -0.08 -15.80 10.13
CA ALA A 356 -0.97 -14.71 9.77
C ALA A 356 -0.69 -13.47 10.65
N GLY A 357 -0.11 -12.44 10.04
CA GLY A 357 0.27 -11.22 10.74
C GLY A 357 1.49 -11.41 11.63
N SER A 358 1.36 -11.20 12.96
CA SER A 358 2.42 -11.37 13.95
C SER A 358 1.95 -12.29 15.07
N ALA A 359 2.80 -13.25 15.45
CA ALA A 359 2.57 -14.17 16.57
C ALA A 359 3.68 -14.03 17.61
N GLU A 360 3.38 -14.26 18.88
CA GLU A 360 4.39 -14.32 19.91
C GLU A 360 5.15 -15.64 19.81
N VAL A 361 6.47 -15.55 19.65
CA VAL A 361 7.39 -16.69 19.53
C VAL A 361 8.27 -16.73 20.76
N THR A 362 8.45 -17.93 21.31
CA THR A 362 9.38 -18.17 22.41
C THR A 362 10.31 -19.32 22.07
N VAL A 363 11.62 -19.09 22.13
CA VAL A 363 12.65 -20.12 21.99
C VAL A 363 13.19 -20.47 23.37
N VAL A 364 12.92 -21.70 23.81
CA VAL A 364 13.29 -22.21 25.14
C VAL A 364 14.17 -23.43 24.99
N LEU A 365 15.22 -23.52 25.80
CA LEU A 365 16.13 -24.66 25.85
C LEU A 365 15.77 -25.57 27.02
N TYR A 366 15.81 -26.85 26.75
CA TYR A 366 15.59 -27.92 27.74
C TYR A 366 16.77 -28.89 27.78
N ASP A 367 17.06 -29.41 28.92
CA ASP A 367 18.01 -30.53 29.05
C ASP A 367 17.38 -31.85 28.57
N LEU A 368 18.19 -32.89 28.44
CA LEU A 368 17.72 -34.21 28.02
C LEU A 368 16.75 -34.89 29.00
N ARG A 369 16.55 -34.34 30.19
CA ARG A 369 15.60 -34.80 31.20
C ARG A 369 14.28 -34.00 31.16
N GLY A 370 14.18 -32.98 30.23
CA GLY A 370 13.04 -32.10 30.10
C GLY A 370 13.06 -30.93 31.08
N GLY A 371 14.17 -30.70 31.81
CA GLY A 371 14.36 -29.52 32.66
C GLY A 371 14.61 -28.27 31.80
N ARG A 372 13.90 -27.18 32.08
CA ARG A 372 14.14 -25.92 31.41
C ARG A 372 15.51 -25.37 31.79
N ILE A 373 16.35 -25.10 30.78
CA ILE A 373 17.67 -24.49 30.95
C ILE A 373 17.55 -22.95 30.91
N GLY A 374 16.87 -22.44 29.90
CA GLY A 374 16.75 -21.00 29.74
C GLY A 374 15.82 -20.60 28.58
N GLU A 375 15.49 -19.32 28.52
CA GLU A 375 14.75 -18.70 27.42
C GLU A 375 15.71 -17.87 26.60
N VAL A 376 15.83 -18.18 25.31
CA VAL A 376 16.81 -17.54 24.41
C VAL A 376 16.21 -16.40 23.65
N PHE A 377 14.91 -16.48 23.36
CA PHE A 377 14.16 -15.46 22.66
C PHE A 377 12.69 -15.47 23.07
N ARG A 378 12.12 -14.28 23.22
CA ARG A 378 10.67 -14.06 23.33
C ARG A 378 10.32 -12.75 22.63
N GLY A 379 9.36 -12.80 21.73
CA GLY A 379 8.88 -11.59 21.05
C GLY A 379 7.95 -11.89 19.91
N PRO A 380 7.32 -10.82 19.33
CA PRO A 380 6.49 -10.95 18.16
C PRO A 380 7.33 -11.24 16.93
N ALA A 381 6.91 -12.23 16.13
CA ALA A 381 7.53 -12.55 14.85
C ALA A 381 6.47 -12.84 13.79
N ARG A 382 6.85 -12.64 12.52
CA ARG A 382 6.04 -12.93 11.32
C ARG A 382 6.63 -14.13 10.60
N SER A 383 5.99 -14.58 9.51
CA SER A 383 6.63 -15.56 8.61
C SER A 383 7.97 -15.04 8.10
N GLY A 384 8.99 -15.87 8.10
CA GLY A 384 10.34 -15.51 7.72
C GLY A 384 11.39 -16.42 8.33
N GLN A 385 12.66 -16.11 8.04
CA GLN A 385 13.82 -16.78 8.59
C GLN A 385 14.34 -16.01 9.80
N PHE A 386 14.67 -16.74 10.88
CA PHE A 386 15.10 -16.16 12.14
C PHE A 386 16.37 -16.86 12.64
N GLN A 387 17.18 -16.10 13.36
CA GLN A 387 18.30 -16.63 14.10
C GLN A 387 18.38 -16.01 15.50
N THR A 388 18.76 -16.82 16.48
CA THR A 388 19.10 -16.37 17.83
C THR A 388 20.34 -17.09 18.30
N ALA A 389 21.06 -16.55 19.28
CA ALA A 389 22.29 -17.13 19.80
C ALA A 389 22.20 -17.37 21.30
N TRP A 390 22.87 -18.43 21.77
CA TRP A 390 22.99 -18.74 23.19
C TRP A 390 24.45 -19.05 23.54
N ASP A 391 24.94 -18.47 24.63
CA ASP A 391 26.32 -18.57 25.11
C ASP A 391 26.52 -19.60 26.24
N GLY A 392 25.50 -20.42 26.51
CA GLY A 392 25.55 -21.43 27.58
C GLY A 392 25.25 -20.90 28.97
N ARG A 393 24.88 -19.63 29.12
CA ARG A 393 24.56 -19.01 30.41
C ARG A 393 23.06 -18.77 30.55
N ASP A 394 22.56 -18.94 31.78
CA ASP A 394 21.21 -18.49 32.15
C ASP A 394 21.18 -16.96 32.15
N GLN A 395 20.16 -16.39 31.52
CA GLN A 395 19.87 -14.95 31.54
C GLN A 395 18.85 -14.64 32.62
#